data_e6b97bf9b9515b1c4e6cab67b4bef45a
#
_entry.id   e6b97bf9b9515b1c4e6cab67b4bef45a
#
_cell.length_a   1.000
_cell.length_b   1.000
_cell.length_c   1.000
_cell.angle_alpha   90.00
_cell.angle_beta   90.00
_cell.angle_gamma   90.00
#
_symmetry.space_group_name_H-M   'P 1'
#
loop_
_entity.id
_entity.type
_entity.pdbx_description
1 polymer ?
#
loop_
_entity_poly.entity_id
_entity_poly.type
_entity_poly.pdbx_seq_one_letter_code
_entity_poly.pdbx_strand_id
1 'polypeptide(L)'
;MRYTPPRWRPAHYPRVPRILLSGVILLVTLAGTGQAQGPPSEVSPHLYVFISSSLSRGELVGLARDSASLDAPMLLRGLVGSSLQETLLTLKDVVAQGAGLEVDPLLFESYGVEAVPAVVLTCGGRGEGPFALVYGLSPSQALPILRKALPAC
;
A
#
# COMPACT_ATOMS: atom_id res chain seq x y z
N MET A 1 -11.37 -24.48 -15.89
CA MET A 1 -11.79 -23.23 -15.23
C MET A 1 -11.31 -22.05 -16.08
N ARG A 2 -12.25 -21.22 -16.57
CA ARG A 2 -11.90 -20.08 -17.45
C ARG A 2 -11.67 -18.87 -16.56
N TYR A 3 -10.46 -18.33 -16.59
CA TYR A 3 -10.08 -17.09 -15.90
C TYR A 3 -10.74 -15.89 -16.61
N THR A 4 -11.58 -15.14 -15.90
CA THR A 4 -12.17 -13.89 -16.37
C THR A 4 -11.38 -12.74 -15.76
N PRO A 5 -10.68 -11.89 -16.54
CA PRO A 5 -9.92 -10.77 -15.98
C PRO A 5 -10.89 -9.69 -15.43
N PRO A 6 -10.52 -9.02 -14.34
CA PRO A 6 -11.32 -7.95 -13.76
C PRO A 6 -11.46 -6.76 -14.72
N ARG A 7 -12.69 -6.25 -14.86
CA ARG A 7 -12.98 -5.05 -15.65
C ARG A 7 -12.47 -3.81 -14.93
N TRP A 8 -11.52 -3.14 -15.53
CA TRP A 8 -11.06 -1.82 -15.12
C TRP A 8 -12.17 -0.79 -15.33
N ARG A 9 -12.58 -0.08 -14.29
CA ARG A 9 -13.40 1.13 -14.39
C ARG A 9 -12.46 2.34 -14.36
N PRO A 10 -12.42 3.20 -15.40
CA PRO A 10 -11.65 4.44 -15.32
C PRO A 10 -12.29 5.38 -14.29
N ALA A 11 -11.47 5.95 -13.40
CA ALA A 11 -11.89 6.97 -12.46
C ALA A 11 -12.34 8.22 -13.22
N HIS A 12 -13.58 8.68 -12.98
CA HIS A 12 -14.10 9.92 -13.54
C HIS A 12 -13.42 11.12 -12.85
N TYR A 13 -12.51 11.78 -13.56
CA TYR A 13 -12.02 13.09 -13.15
C TYR A 13 -13.08 14.16 -13.47
N PRO A 14 -13.48 15.02 -12.52
CA PRO A 14 -14.36 16.13 -12.80
C PRO A 14 -13.66 17.16 -13.69
N ARG A 15 -14.31 17.54 -14.80
CA ARG A 15 -13.87 18.61 -15.68
C ARG A 15 -14.03 19.95 -14.98
N VAL A 16 -12.93 20.67 -14.73
CA VAL A 16 -12.94 22.06 -14.28
C VAL A 16 -13.37 22.98 -15.42
N PRO A 17 -14.37 23.89 -15.21
CA PRO A 17 -14.78 24.83 -16.24
C PRO A 17 -13.70 25.91 -16.45
N ARG A 18 -13.38 26.16 -17.73
CA ARG A 18 -12.58 27.32 -18.14
C ARG A 18 -13.42 28.59 -17.96
N ILE A 19 -13.06 29.42 -16.98
CA ILE A 19 -13.58 30.78 -16.87
C ILE A 19 -12.63 31.70 -17.63
N LEU A 20 -13.12 32.21 -18.77
CA LEU A 20 -12.53 33.33 -19.50
C LEU A 20 -12.91 34.62 -18.76
N LEU A 21 -11.96 35.33 -18.20
CA LEU A 21 -12.10 36.71 -17.79
C LEU A 21 -10.93 37.52 -18.31
N SER A 22 -11.27 38.35 -19.29
CA SER A 22 -10.43 39.43 -19.82
C SER A 22 -10.30 40.55 -18.79
N GLY A 23 -9.15 41.16 -18.70
CA GLY A 23 -9.06 42.59 -18.33
C GLY A 23 -8.10 42.91 -17.19
N VAL A 24 -7.21 43.79 -17.57
CA VAL A 24 -6.42 44.75 -16.76
C VAL A 24 -5.05 44.29 -16.29
N ILE A 25 -4.08 44.73 -17.06
CA ILE A 25 -2.65 44.75 -16.75
C ILE A 25 -2.43 45.77 -15.62
N LEU A 26 -2.00 45.30 -14.46
CA LEU A 26 -1.33 46.11 -13.45
C LEU A 26 0.05 45.55 -13.19
N LEU A 27 1.06 46.26 -13.65
CA LEU A 27 2.47 45.91 -13.51
C LEU A 27 2.89 46.17 -12.07
N VAL A 28 2.89 45.15 -11.23
CA VAL A 28 3.51 45.20 -9.89
C VAL A 28 4.67 44.21 -9.91
N THR A 29 5.88 44.75 -10.06
CA THR A 29 7.13 44.02 -9.84
C THR A 29 7.30 43.76 -8.35
N LEU A 30 6.78 42.67 -7.86
CA LEU A 30 7.18 42.10 -6.57
C LEU A 30 8.22 41.01 -6.82
N ALA A 31 9.41 41.26 -6.29
CA ALA A 31 10.45 40.25 -6.19
C ALA A 31 9.90 39.06 -5.39
N GLY A 32 9.33 38.09 -6.09
CA GLY A 32 8.90 36.83 -5.52
C GLY A 32 10.13 36.01 -5.17
N THR A 33 10.39 35.84 -3.88
CA THR A 33 11.29 34.80 -3.36
C THR A 33 10.82 33.48 -3.95
N GLY A 34 11.60 32.95 -4.89
CA GLY A 34 11.36 31.63 -5.45
C GLY A 34 11.40 30.61 -4.32
N GLN A 35 10.24 30.09 -3.95
CA GLN A 35 10.18 28.88 -3.15
C GLN A 35 10.80 27.80 -4.01
N ALA A 36 11.99 27.38 -3.62
CA ALA A 36 12.61 26.20 -4.17
C ALA A 36 11.64 25.04 -3.88
N GLN A 37 10.92 24.61 -4.93
CA GLN A 37 10.22 23.32 -4.88
C GLN A 37 11.30 22.29 -4.59
N GLY A 38 11.21 21.67 -3.42
CA GLY A 38 12.08 20.55 -3.07
C GLY A 38 12.04 19.53 -4.21
N PRO A 39 13.11 18.72 -4.37
CA PRO A 39 13.13 17.70 -5.40
C PRO A 39 11.82 16.89 -5.32
N PRO A 40 11.23 16.51 -6.47
CA PRO A 40 10.03 15.66 -6.47
C PRO A 40 10.33 14.49 -5.57
N SER A 41 9.47 14.26 -4.57
CA SER A 41 9.60 13.13 -3.65
C SER A 41 9.75 11.88 -4.51
N GLU A 42 10.90 11.24 -4.46
CA GLU A 42 11.11 9.97 -5.15
C GLU A 42 10.02 9.04 -4.66
N VAL A 43 9.15 8.64 -5.55
CA VAL A 43 8.06 7.72 -5.27
C VAL A 43 8.70 6.35 -5.09
N SER A 44 9.11 6.06 -3.87
CA SER A 44 9.68 4.76 -3.54
C SER A 44 8.56 3.71 -3.49
N PRO A 45 8.76 2.55 -4.13
CA PRO A 45 7.78 1.47 -4.04
C PRO A 45 7.70 0.92 -2.62
N HIS A 46 6.49 0.74 -2.11
CA HIS A 46 6.23 0.11 -0.82
C HIS A 46 5.55 -1.23 -1.00
N LEU A 47 6.04 -2.24 -0.29
CA LEU A 47 5.46 -3.58 -0.25
C LEU A 47 4.78 -3.79 1.09
N TYR A 48 3.52 -4.21 1.07
CA TYR A 48 2.71 -4.51 2.26
C TYR A 48 2.23 -5.95 2.23
N VAL A 49 2.24 -6.62 3.38
CA VAL A 49 1.78 -8.00 3.53
C VAL A 49 0.60 -8.04 4.49
N PHE A 50 -0.57 -8.37 4.00
CA PHE A 50 -1.81 -8.43 4.76
C PHE A 50 -2.04 -9.83 5.31
N ILE A 51 -2.24 -9.93 6.61
CA ILE A 51 -2.40 -11.18 7.35
C ILE A 51 -3.59 -11.17 8.30
N SER A 52 -3.93 -12.35 8.81
CA SER A 52 -4.88 -12.53 9.92
C SER A 52 -4.35 -13.61 10.86
N SER A 53 -4.73 -13.54 12.12
CA SER A 53 -4.48 -14.59 13.11
C SER A 53 -5.19 -15.91 12.78
N SER A 54 -6.08 -15.94 11.79
CA SER A 54 -6.75 -17.16 11.30
C SER A 54 -5.84 -18.03 10.41
N LEU A 55 -4.72 -17.48 9.91
CA LEU A 55 -3.72 -18.26 9.18
C LEU A 55 -3.00 -19.23 10.13
N SER A 56 -2.54 -20.36 9.62
CA SER A 56 -1.78 -21.30 10.42
C SER A 56 -0.47 -20.68 10.92
N ARG A 57 0.01 -21.12 12.08
CA ARG A 57 1.29 -20.65 12.65
C ARG A 57 2.46 -20.81 11.67
N GLY A 58 2.49 -21.94 10.94
CA GLY A 58 3.56 -22.20 9.97
C GLY A 58 3.54 -21.19 8.82
N GLU A 59 2.37 -20.87 8.29
CA GLU A 59 2.19 -19.85 7.25
C GLU A 59 2.61 -18.47 7.75
N LEU A 60 2.15 -18.07 8.94
CA LEU A 60 2.47 -16.79 9.53
C LEU A 60 3.99 -16.61 9.72
N VAL A 61 4.67 -17.63 10.25
CA VAL A 61 6.13 -17.58 10.45
C VAL A 61 6.87 -17.57 9.10
N GLY A 62 6.39 -18.33 8.11
CA GLY A 62 6.94 -18.31 6.75
C GLY A 62 6.80 -16.94 6.10
N LEU A 63 5.61 -16.36 6.15
CA LEU A 63 5.34 -15.01 5.66
C LEU A 63 6.20 -13.96 6.37
N ALA A 64 6.34 -14.06 7.69
CA ALA A 64 7.12 -13.12 8.49
C ALA A 64 8.60 -13.12 8.11
N ARG A 65 9.18 -14.30 7.93
CA ARG A 65 10.59 -14.44 7.50
C ARG A 65 10.81 -13.83 6.12
N ASP A 66 9.90 -14.10 5.19
CA ASP A 66 9.96 -13.59 3.83
C ASP A 66 9.74 -12.06 3.80
N SER A 67 8.80 -11.56 4.60
CA SER A 67 8.54 -10.12 4.80
C SER A 67 9.76 -9.38 5.37
N ALA A 68 10.39 -9.93 6.39
CA ALA A 68 11.59 -9.36 7.00
C ALA A 68 12.75 -9.24 5.99
N SER A 69 12.90 -10.21 5.10
CA SER A 69 13.96 -10.20 4.07
C SER A 69 13.76 -9.11 3.01
N LEU A 70 12.54 -8.60 2.86
CA LEU A 70 12.14 -7.60 1.87
C LEU A 70 11.81 -6.24 2.51
N ASP A 71 12.01 -6.10 3.83
CA ASP A 71 11.62 -4.91 4.60
C ASP A 71 10.13 -4.53 4.39
N ALA A 72 9.28 -5.55 4.28
CA ALA A 72 7.85 -5.40 4.04
C ALA A 72 7.07 -5.56 5.35
N PRO A 73 6.37 -4.53 5.86
CA PRO A 73 5.59 -4.67 7.07
C PRO A 73 4.39 -5.60 6.86
N MET A 74 4.08 -6.37 7.90
CA MET A 74 2.89 -7.22 7.97
C MET A 74 1.75 -6.47 8.65
N LEU A 75 0.59 -6.46 8.00
CA LEU A 75 -0.56 -5.68 8.42
C LEU A 75 -1.70 -6.58 8.90
N LEU A 76 -2.25 -6.24 10.06
CA LEU A 76 -3.48 -6.81 10.61
C LEU A 76 -4.64 -5.84 10.43
N ARG A 77 -5.83 -6.35 10.15
CA ARG A 77 -7.06 -5.54 10.12
C ARG A 77 -7.48 -5.06 11.50
N GLY A 78 -7.10 -5.76 12.56
CA GLY A 78 -7.46 -5.44 13.92
C GLY A 78 -6.71 -6.30 14.93
N LEU A 79 -6.92 -6.00 16.21
CA LEU A 79 -6.33 -6.74 17.33
C LEU A 79 -7.00 -8.09 17.53
N VAL A 80 -6.24 -9.11 17.91
CA VAL A 80 -6.76 -10.40 18.37
C VAL A 80 -7.44 -10.19 19.72
N GLY A 81 -8.68 -10.68 19.86
CA GLY A 81 -9.47 -10.53 21.10
C GLY A 81 -9.67 -9.08 21.56
N SER A 82 -9.50 -8.08 20.65
CA SER A 82 -9.52 -6.66 20.97
C SER A 82 -8.44 -6.23 21.98
N SER A 83 -7.38 -7.01 22.13
CA SER A 83 -6.29 -6.81 23.09
C SER A 83 -4.93 -6.80 22.42
N LEU A 84 -4.15 -5.75 22.68
CA LEU A 84 -2.77 -5.67 22.19
C LEU A 84 -1.90 -6.79 22.80
N GLN A 85 -2.10 -7.07 24.09
CA GLN A 85 -1.36 -8.13 24.79
C GLN A 85 -1.64 -9.50 24.17
N GLU A 86 -2.92 -9.82 23.91
CA GLU A 86 -3.31 -11.07 23.28
C GLU A 86 -2.77 -11.18 21.85
N THR A 87 -2.80 -10.09 21.09
CA THR A 87 -2.22 -10.00 19.75
C THR A 87 -0.73 -10.33 19.77
N LEU A 88 0.05 -9.71 20.67
CA LEU A 88 1.47 -9.94 20.80
C LEU A 88 1.79 -11.38 21.25
N LEU A 89 1.02 -11.93 22.17
CA LEU A 89 1.20 -13.33 22.62
C LEU A 89 0.88 -14.32 21.48
N THR A 90 -0.19 -14.08 20.75
CA THR A 90 -0.59 -14.95 19.63
C THR A 90 0.42 -14.91 18.48
N LEU A 91 0.97 -13.73 18.19
CA LEU A 91 1.87 -13.49 17.06
C LEU A 91 3.35 -13.38 17.48
N LYS A 92 3.71 -13.82 18.68
CA LYS A 92 5.10 -13.74 19.20
C LYS A 92 6.14 -14.34 18.26
N ASP A 93 5.81 -15.47 17.64
CA ASP A 93 6.73 -16.16 16.72
C ASP A 93 6.88 -15.40 15.38
N VAL A 94 5.86 -14.64 14.98
CA VAL A 94 5.89 -13.73 13.83
C VAL A 94 6.83 -12.57 14.11
N VAL A 95 6.65 -11.90 15.26
CA VAL A 95 7.49 -10.78 15.70
C VAL A 95 8.94 -11.23 15.84
N ALA A 96 9.19 -12.46 16.32
CA ALA A 96 10.52 -13.03 16.47
C ALA A 96 11.28 -13.21 15.13
N GLN A 97 10.60 -13.20 13.99
CA GLN A 97 11.25 -13.24 12.67
C GLN A 97 11.82 -11.87 12.23
N GLY A 98 11.52 -10.79 12.95
CA GLY A 98 12.02 -9.44 12.63
C GLY A 98 11.16 -8.67 11.62
N ALA A 99 10.03 -9.21 11.16
CA ALA A 99 9.09 -8.46 10.34
C ALA A 99 8.38 -7.38 11.17
N GLY A 100 8.23 -6.19 10.61
CA GLY A 100 7.37 -5.16 11.19
C GLY A 100 5.94 -5.65 11.25
N LEU A 101 5.26 -5.49 12.41
CA LEU A 101 3.86 -5.86 12.58
C LEU A 101 3.06 -4.61 12.94
N GLU A 102 2.04 -4.31 12.15
CA GLU A 102 1.19 -3.14 12.30
C GLU A 102 -0.29 -3.51 12.28
N VAL A 103 -1.12 -2.70 12.95
CA VAL A 103 -2.59 -2.82 12.87
C VAL A 103 -3.11 -1.62 12.12
N ASP A 104 -3.61 -1.83 10.91
CA ASP A 104 -4.12 -0.75 10.07
C ASP A 104 -5.34 -1.22 9.26
N PRO A 105 -6.55 -1.08 9.80
CA PRO A 105 -7.79 -1.41 9.09
C PRO A 105 -8.00 -0.55 7.85
N LEU A 106 -7.53 0.71 7.84
CA LEU A 106 -7.75 1.63 6.72
C LEU A 106 -7.00 1.19 5.47
N LEU A 107 -5.82 0.60 5.60
CA LEU A 107 -5.09 0.06 4.44
C LEU A 107 -5.78 -1.16 3.82
N PHE A 108 -6.45 -2.00 4.62
CA PHE A 108 -7.29 -3.07 4.09
C PHE A 108 -8.43 -2.53 3.22
N GLU A 109 -9.04 -1.42 3.64
CA GLU A 109 -10.11 -0.77 2.89
C GLU A 109 -9.58 -0.06 1.64
N SER A 110 -8.49 0.72 1.78
CA SER A 110 -7.90 1.49 0.69
C SER A 110 -7.44 0.62 -0.47
N TYR A 111 -6.89 -0.55 -0.18
CA TYR A 111 -6.44 -1.50 -1.21
C TYR A 111 -7.47 -2.58 -1.55
N GLY A 112 -8.66 -2.54 -0.94
CA GLY A 112 -9.73 -3.51 -1.19
C GLY A 112 -9.34 -4.95 -0.85
N VAL A 113 -8.58 -5.14 0.25
CA VAL A 113 -8.12 -6.48 0.67
C VAL A 113 -9.26 -7.24 1.31
N GLU A 114 -9.79 -8.26 0.62
CA GLU A 114 -10.92 -9.08 1.04
C GLU A 114 -10.51 -10.43 1.66
N ALA A 115 -9.33 -10.92 1.32
CA ALA A 115 -8.81 -12.21 1.78
C ALA A 115 -7.33 -12.11 2.16
N VAL A 116 -6.85 -13.06 2.96
CA VAL A 116 -5.43 -13.15 3.39
C VAL A 116 -4.90 -14.59 3.18
N PRO A 117 -3.59 -14.77 2.97
CA PRO A 117 -2.59 -13.71 2.84
C PRO A 117 -2.75 -12.93 1.53
N ALA A 118 -2.43 -11.62 1.58
CA ALA A 118 -2.40 -10.77 0.42
C ALA A 118 -1.13 -9.92 0.42
N VAL A 119 -0.61 -9.62 -0.77
CA VAL A 119 0.57 -8.78 -0.95
C VAL A 119 0.23 -7.63 -1.89
N VAL A 120 0.55 -6.41 -1.47
CA VAL A 120 0.32 -5.19 -2.23
C VAL A 120 1.66 -4.51 -2.49
N LEU A 121 1.90 -4.14 -3.75
CA LEU A 121 2.94 -3.20 -4.15
C LEU A 121 2.27 -1.88 -4.53
N THR A 122 2.72 -0.77 -3.97
CA THR A 122 2.25 0.58 -4.31
C THR A 122 3.40 1.49 -4.65
N CYS A 123 3.15 2.47 -5.54
CA CYS A 123 4.09 3.53 -5.92
C CYS A 123 3.67 4.88 -5.36
N GLY A 124 2.76 4.91 -4.42
CA GLY A 124 2.27 6.14 -3.80
C GLY A 124 2.57 6.17 -2.31
N GLY A 125 1.98 7.14 -1.65
CA GLY A 125 1.91 7.18 -0.20
C GLY A 125 1.08 6.00 0.36
N ARG A 126 1.04 5.91 1.68
CA ARG A 126 0.31 4.88 2.42
C ARG A 126 -1.20 4.97 2.11
N GLY A 127 -1.74 3.96 1.42
CA GLY A 127 -3.14 3.93 1.00
C GLY A 127 -3.48 4.78 -0.23
N GLU A 128 -2.48 5.37 -0.88
CA GLU A 128 -2.66 6.28 -2.01
C GLU A 128 -1.86 5.82 -3.25
N GLY A 129 -2.27 6.35 -4.41
CA GLY A 129 -1.56 6.11 -5.67
C GLY A 129 -1.89 4.77 -6.33
N PRO A 130 -1.20 4.47 -7.45
CA PRO A 130 -1.38 3.21 -8.15
C PRO A 130 -0.81 2.05 -7.33
N PHE A 131 -1.52 0.92 -7.33
CA PHE A 131 -1.08 -0.29 -6.66
C PHE A 131 -1.44 -1.55 -7.45
N ALA A 132 -0.76 -2.64 -7.12
CA ALA A 132 -1.09 -3.99 -7.57
C ALA A 132 -1.24 -4.92 -6.36
N LEU A 133 -2.18 -5.85 -6.44
CA LEU A 133 -2.56 -6.77 -5.35
C LEU A 133 -2.58 -8.21 -5.84
N VAL A 134 -2.07 -9.13 -5.05
CA VAL A 134 -2.15 -10.57 -5.29
C VAL A 134 -2.45 -11.31 -3.98
N TYR A 135 -3.19 -12.41 -4.09
CA TYR A 135 -3.60 -13.26 -2.96
C TYR A 135 -2.86 -14.60 -2.96
N GLY A 136 -2.70 -15.19 -1.77
CA GLY A 136 -2.26 -16.58 -1.59
C GLY A 136 -0.79 -16.85 -1.90
N LEU A 137 0.03 -15.80 -2.06
CA LEU A 137 1.46 -15.92 -2.33
C LEU A 137 2.29 -15.34 -1.19
N SER A 138 3.52 -15.82 -1.03
CA SER A 138 4.49 -15.16 -0.16
C SER A 138 5.02 -13.87 -0.82
N PRO A 139 5.55 -12.92 -0.05
CA PRO A 139 6.10 -11.66 -0.57
C PRO A 139 7.12 -11.84 -1.70
N SER A 140 8.05 -12.78 -1.57
CA SER A 140 9.07 -13.04 -2.59
C SER A 140 8.49 -13.63 -3.89
N GLN A 141 7.44 -14.45 -3.79
CA GLN A 141 6.72 -14.97 -4.95
C GLN A 141 5.84 -13.91 -5.61
N ALA A 142 5.24 -13.04 -4.81
CA ALA A 142 4.35 -11.98 -5.26
C ALA A 142 5.09 -10.85 -5.99
N LEU A 143 6.25 -10.46 -5.48
CA LEU A 143 6.98 -9.27 -5.93
C LEU A 143 7.26 -9.22 -7.44
N PRO A 144 7.75 -10.27 -8.11
CA PRO A 144 7.97 -10.23 -9.56
C PRO A 144 6.67 -10.06 -10.36
N ILE A 145 5.56 -10.62 -9.86
CA ILE A 145 4.24 -10.49 -10.49
C ILE A 145 3.73 -9.06 -10.36
N LEU A 146 3.83 -8.50 -9.15
CA LEU A 146 3.40 -7.16 -8.83
C LEU A 146 4.18 -6.09 -9.60
N ARG A 147 5.51 -6.24 -9.69
CA ARG A 147 6.37 -5.35 -10.50
C ARG A 147 6.02 -5.38 -11.99
N LYS A 148 5.64 -6.55 -12.52
CA LYS A 148 5.18 -6.64 -13.90
C LYS A 148 3.82 -5.96 -14.12
N ALA A 149 2.94 -6.03 -13.12
CA ALA A 149 1.62 -5.39 -13.15
C ALA A 149 1.71 -3.86 -12.94
N LEU A 150 2.76 -3.39 -12.27
CA LEU A 150 2.97 -1.99 -11.91
C LEU A 150 4.37 -1.52 -12.35
N PRO A 151 4.63 -1.42 -13.66
CA PRO A 151 5.97 -1.10 -14.18
C PRO A 151 6.40 0.34 -13.91
N ALA A 152 5.49 1.23 -13.50
CA ALA A 152 5.78 2.64 -13.19
C ALA A 152 6.41 2.84 -11.79
N CYS A 153 6.49 1.79 -10.98
CA CYS A 153 7.33 1.74 -9.80
C CYS A 153 8.75 1.38 -10.20
#